data_87f4dcb4ee579b70b4222b8cbc814e48
#
_entry.id   87f4dcb4ee579b70b4222b8cbc814e48
#
_cell.length_a   1.000
_cell.length_b   1.000
_cell.length_c   1.000
_cell.angle_alpha   90.00
_cell.angle_beta   90.00
_cell.angle_gamma   90.00
#
_symmetry.space_group_name_H-M   'P 1'
#
loop_
_entity.id
_entity.type
_entity.pdbx_description
1 polymer ?
#
loop_
_entity_poly.entity_id
_entity_poly.type
_entity_poly.pdbx_seq_one_letter_code
_entity_poly.pdbx_strand_id
1 'polypeptide(L)'
;MRNVDYEVVRTLRCRNLNAPGVLGKLTTTIGQNGASVGNITTVSLGHNFNVRDIDVIVRNKEHLGQLLSQVSKLREVTVLEVRDAVLNLHENGKIKMINTVSVNSMDDLRKVYTPGVAEVCKLLVDDANWKDYYTNIPYSIAIITDGTAILGLGNIGSVAGMPVIEGKAALIQQLAGISGIPILLDTTDQNEIVQTAKHIALTFGGIQLEDIASPRCFVILEQLERELNIPVMHDDQQGTAVVTVASLINASKFSGIQLQEAKIGLIGLGAAGLSIGKFLLRFTGNPSLGTARTEASIRRHVEHGGIASSLEEIMQTADIVVATTGVAGLIESRMVRKGQVIFALSNPYPEITPEAARAAGAAVATDGKAVNNLVGYPGIWRGTLDAKASSITFEMYMAAISAIVDATADGELAPNPLDPKLHLTVAHNVARAALDSRVAQRQLDNDYFENTTIKQPPR
;
A
#
# COMPACT_ATOMS: atom_id res chain seq x y z
N MET A 1 -19.71 -16.09 -17.34
CA MET A 1 -19.12 -15.39 -16.18
C MET A 1 -18.96 -16.43 -15.08
N ARG A 2 -17.76 -16.92 -14.80
CA ARG A 2 -17.50 -17.77 -13.65
C ARG A 2 -17.51 -16.89 -12.42
N ASN A 3 -18.40 -17.18 -11.46
CA ASN A 3 -18.38 -16.57 -10.14
C ASN A 3 -17.00 -16.85 -9.51
N VAL A 4 -16.15 -15.85 -9.41
CA VAL A 4 -14.98 -15.92 -8.58
C VAL A 4 -15.49 -15.69 -7.16
N ASP A 5 -15.38 -16.73 -6.33
CA ASP A 5 -15.87 -16.71 -4.94
C ASP A 5 -14.99 -15.75 -4.12
N TYR A 6 -15.56 -14.60 -3.78
CA TYR A 6 -14.95 -13.68 -2.83
C TYR A 6 -15.15 -14.19 -1.41
N GLU A 7 -14.13 -14.09 -0.59
CA GLU A 7 -14.31 -14.13 0.86
C GLU A 7 -14.99 -12.84 1.32
N VAL A 8 -16.21 -12.98 1.80
CA VAL A 8 -17.02 -11.88 2.32
C VAL A 8 -17.01 -11.93 3.85
N VAL A 9 -16.51 -10.89 4.49
CA VAL A 9 -16.51 -10.78 5.95
C VAL A 9 -17.82 -10.12 6.40
N ARG A 10 -18.54 -10.77 7.34
CA ARG A 10 -19.76 -10.23 7.96
C ARG A 10 -19.69 -10.40 9.47
N THR A 11 -20.15 -9.39 10.19
CA THR A 11 -20.31 -9.49 11.66
C THR A 11 -21.74 -9.88 11.98
N LEU A 12 -21.92 -11.04 12.61
CA LEU A 12 -23.19 -11.48 13.15
C LEU A 12 -23.30 -11.02 14.60
N ARG A 13 -24.21 -10.07 14.88
CA ARG A 13 -24.59 -9.76 16.26
C ARG A 13 -25.57 -10.80 16.75
N CYS A 14 -25.13 -11.65 17.66
CA CYS A 14 -25.91 -12.76 18.18
C CYS A 14 -26.24 -12.56 19.65
N ARG A 15 -27.51 -12.72 20.01
CA ARG A 15 -27.94 -12.93 21.39
C ARG A 15 -27.98 -14.44 21.64
N ASN A 16 -27.17 -14.92 22.55
CA ASN A 16 -27.12 -16.35 22.88
C ASN A 16 -27.35 -16.58 24.37
N LEU A 17 -28.01 -17.71 24.68
CA LEU A 17 -28.28 -18.11 26.07
C LEU A 17 -26.94 -18.16 26.86
N ASN A 18 -26.94 -17.66 28.08
CA ASN A 18 -25.77 -17.71 28.95
C ASN A 18 -25.68 -19.08 29.64
N ALA A 19 -25.34 -20.10 28.85
CA ALA A 19 -25.13 -21.47 29.31
C ALA A 19 -23.87 -22.08 28.67
N PRO A 20 -23.19 -22.99 29.42
CA PRO A 20 -22.04 -23.70 28.89
C PRO A 20 -22.35 -24.41 27.58
N GLY A 21 -21.41 -24.32 26.61
CA GLY A 21 -21.51 -25.01 25.32
C GLY A 21 -22.29 -24.26 24.22
N VAL A 22 -23.09 -23.22 24.54
CA VAL A 22 -23.89 -22.50 23.54
C VAL A 22 -23.02 -21.80 22.48
N LEU A 23 -21.95 -21.12 22.91
CA LEU A 23 -21.01 -20.51 21.98
C LEU A 23 -20.30 -21.58 21.12
N GLY A 24 -19.92 -22.70 21.72
CA GLY A 24 -19.32 -23.83 20.99
C GLY A 24 -20.26 -24.40 19.92
N LYS A 25 -21.57 -24.57 20.23
CA LYS A 25 -22.55 -24.98 19.21
C LYS A 25 -22.63 -23.99 18.06
N LEU A 26 -22.63 -22.69 18.34
CA LEU A 26 -22.69 -21.66 17.31
C LEU A 26 -21.46 -21.67 16.41
N THR A 27 -20.25 -21.68 16.99
CA THR A 27 -19.00 -21.73 16.19
C THR A 27 -18.84 -23.03 15.42
N THR A 28 -19.25 -24.17 15.99
CA THR A 28 -19.30 -25.46 15.29
C THR A 28 -20.26 -25.41 14.12
N THR A 29 -21.45 -24.82 14.28
CA THR A 29 -22.42 -24.68 13.19
C THR A 29 -21.87 -23.83 12.06
N ILE A 30 -21.15 -22.74 12.38
CA ILE A 30 -20.48 -21.89 11.37
C ILE A 30 -19.46 -22.72 10.60
N GLY A 31 -18.56 -23.44 11.29
CA GLY A 31 -17.52 -24.24 10.66
C GLY A 31 -18.07 -25.40 9.81
N GLN A 32 -19.09 -26.13 10.30
CA GLN A 32 -19.74 -27.22 9.56
C GLN A 32 -20.43 -26.77 8.27
N ASN A 33 -20.79 -25.48 8.19
CA ASN A 33 -21.37 -24.90 6.99
C ASN A 33 -20.30 -24.24 6.07
N GLY A 34 -19.02 -24.54 6.29
CA GLY A 34 -17.93 -24.11 5.40
C GLY A 34 -17.55 -22.63 5.53
N ALA A 35 -17.95 -21.98 6.63
CA ALA A 35 -17.54 -20.62 6.95
C ALA A 35 -16.45 -20.62 8.03
N SER A 36 -15.52 -19.67 7.97
CA SER A 36 -14.51 -19.46 9.01
C SER A 36 -15.03 -18.47 10.05
N VAL A 37 -14.59 -18.63 11.30
CA VAL A 37 -14.86 -17.68 12.40
C VAL A 37 -13.65 -16.78 12.57
N GLY A 38 -13.86 -15.47 12.52
CA GLY A 38 -12.86 -14.45 12.82
C GLY A 38 -12.93 -14.01 14.29
N ASN A 39 -12.97 -12.71 14.53
CA ASN A 39 -13.06 -12.15 15.89
C ASN A 39 -14.39 -12.49 16.55
N ILE A 40 -14.35 -12.70 17.87
CA ILE A 40 -15.51 -12.82 18.72
C ILE A 40 -15.40 -11.76 19.84
N THR A 41 -16.28 -10.77 19.81
CA THR A 41 -16.31 -9.69 20.81
C THR A 41 -17.59 -9.81 21.64
N THR A 42 -17.46 -9.84 22.97
CA THR A 42 -18.62 -9.79 23.85
C THR A 42 -19.06 -8.35 24.03
N VAL A 43 -20.26 -8.03 23.55
CA VAL A 43 -20.86 -6.69 23.60
C VAL A 43 -21.52 -6.46 24.99
N SER A 44 -22.24 -7.47 25.49
CA SER A 44 -22.80 -7.43 26.84
C SER A 44 -22.88 -8.83 27.46
N LEU A 45 -22.69 -8.90 28.76
CA LEU A 45 -22.88 -10.09 29.57
C LEU A 45 -24.14 -9.89 30.44
N GLY A 46 -25.05 -10.84 30.37
CA GLY A 46 -26.26 -10.83 31.16
C GLY A 46 -26.47 -12.17 31.88
N HIS A 47 -27.36 -12.19 32.90
CA HIS A 47 -27.65 -13.42 33.64
C HIS A 47 -28.21 -14.52 32.73
N ASN A 48 -29.13 -14.19 31.83
CA ASN A 48 -29.82 -15.17 30.98
C ASN A 48 -29.26 -15.22 29.56
N PHE A 49 -28.76 -14.09 29.03
CA PHE A 49 -28.29 -13.97 27.66
C PHE A 49 -27.04 -13.12 27.61
N ASN A 50 -26.15 -13.49 26.70
CA ASN A 50 -25.01 -12.69 26.28
C ASN A 50 -25.25 -12.18 24.87
N VAL A 51 -24.77 -10.97 24.58
CA VAL A 51 -24.71 -10.45 23.20
C VAL A 51 -23.27 -10.45 22.74
N ARG A 52 -23.03 -11.04 21.57
CA ARG A 52 -21.69 -11.12 20.96
C ARG A 52 -21.76 -10.71 19.51
N ASP A 53 -20.71 -10.04 19.08
CA ASP A 53 -20.38 -9.81 17.68
C ASP A 53 -19.40 -10.89 17.25
N ILE A 54 -19.71 -11.61 16.18
CA ILE A 54 -18.92 -12.71 15.64
C ILE A 54 -18.67 -12.44 14.18
N ASP A 55 -17.41 -12.25 13.81
CA ASP A 55 -17.03 -12.13 12.43
C ASP A 55 -17.02 -13.50 11.76
N VAL A 56 -17.71 -13.60 10.64
CA VAL A 56 -17.76 -14.81 9.80
C VAL A 56 -17.22 -14.49 8.42
N ILE A 57 -16.39 -15.39 7.91
CA ILE A 57 -15.83 -15.30 6.58
C ILE A 57 -16.56 -16.33 5.72
N VAL A 58 -17.29 -15.83 4.72
CA VAL A 58 -18.11 -16.64 3.80
C VAL A 58 -17.69 -16.41 2.35
N ARG A 59 -17.93 -17.37 1.49
CA ARG A 59 -17.53 -17.30 0.08
C ARG A 59 -18.24 -16.18 -0.69
N ASN A 60 -19.55 -16.02 -0.47
CA ASN A 60 -20.38 -15.04 -1.17
C ASN A 60 -21.69 -14.79 -0.40
N LYS A 61 -22.55 -13.92 -0.93
CA LYS A 61 -23.86 -13.59 -0.31
C LYS A 61 -24.81 -14.79 -0.20
N GLU A 62 -24.76 -15.70 -1.16
CA GLU A 62 -25.62 -16.91 -1.14
C GLU A 62 -25.18 -17.84 0.00
N HIS A 63 -23.88 -18.07 0.14
CA HIS A 63 -23.31 -18.84 1.24
C HIS A 63 -23.67 -18.22 2.61
N LEU A 64 -23.64 -16.87 2.72
CA LEU A 64 -24.12 -16.18 3.94
C LEU A 64 -25.59 -16.52 4.23
N GLY A 65 -26.46 -16.47 3.23
CA GLY A 65 -27.89 -16.83 3.40
C GLY A 65 -28.08 -18.26 3.88
N GLN A 66 -27.32 -19.21 3.34
CA GLN A 66 -27.32 -20.61 3.77
C GLN A 66 -26.86 -20.74 5.25
N LEU A 67 -25.76 -20.07 5.60
CA LEU A 67 -25.23 -20.04 6.97
C LEU A 67 -26.27 -19.49 7.95
N LEU A 68 -26.88 -18.34 7.66
CA LEU A 68 -27.89 -17.72 8.51
C LEU A 68 -29.10 -18.63 8.73
N SER A 69 -29.54 -19.37 7.68
CA SER A 69 -30.59 -20.36 7.78
C SER A 69 -30.23 -21.51 8.73
N GLN A 70 -28.97 -21.92 8.81
CA GLN A 70 -28.55 -22.97 9.74
C GLN A 70 -28.40 -22.44 11.17
N VAL A 71 -27.84 -21.24 11.33
CA VAL A 71 -27.72 -20.60 12.66
C VAL A 71 -29.09 -20.33 13.27
N SER A 72 -30.09 -19.96 12.49
CA SER A 72 -31.47 -19.74 12.98
C SER A 72 -32.16 -20.99 13.51
N LYS A 73 -31.66 -22.20 13.23
CA LYS A 73 -32.17 -23.45 13.80
C LYS A 73 -31.70 -23.69 15.24
N LEU A 74 -30.68 -22.96 15.70
CA LEU A 74 -30.18 -23.05 17.07
C LEU A 74 -31.15 -22.32 18.01
N ARG A 75 -31.88 -23.06 18.84
CA ARG A 75 -32.91 -22.49 19.76
C ARG A 75 -32.31 -21.52 20.77
N GLU A 76 -31.04 -21.71 21.15
CA GLU A 76 -30.33 -20.92 22.12
C GLU A 76 -29.68 -19.66 21.57
N VAL A 77 -29.76 -19.44 20.23
CA VAL A 77 -29.09 -18.33 19.54
C VAL A 77 -30.11 -17.57 18.69
N THR A 78 -30.07 -16.25 18.78
CA THR A 78 -30.84 -15.35 17.91
C THR A 78 -29.87 -14.39 17.23
N VAL A 79 -29.83 -14.39 15.90
CA VAL A 79 -29.13 -13.35 15.15
C VAL A 79 -29.97 -12.07 15.22
N LEU A 80 -29.43 -11.03 15.86
CA LEU A 80 -30.10 -9.73 16.01
C LEU A 80 -29.87 -8.86 14.78
N GLU A 81 -28.66 -8.93 14.23
CA GLU A 81 -28.22 -8.07 13.16
C GLU A 81 -27.09 -8.75 12.37
N VAL A 82 -27.05 -8.48 11.08
CA VAL A 82 -25.94 -8.88 10.20
C VAL A 82 -25.32 -7.61 9.63
N ARG A 83 -24.06 -7.33 9.99
CA ARG A 83 -23.34 -6.14 9.56
C ARG A 83 -22.21 -6.50 8.61
N ASP A 84 -21.89 -5.60 7.72
CA ASP A 84 -20.69 -5.68 6.90
C ASP A 84 -19.49 -5.20 7.72
N ALA A 85 -18.60 -6.13 8.07
CA ALA A 85 -17.43 -5.80 8.90
C ALA A 85 -16.54 -4.73 8.22
N VAL A 86 -16.43 -4.77 6.89
CA VAL A 86 -15.67 -3.77 6.14
C VAL A 86 -16.35 -2.41 6.23
N LEU A 87 -17.66 -2.32 5.94
CA LEU A 87 -18.40 -1.06 6.04
C LEU A 87 -18.35 -0.48 7.46
N ASN A 88 -18.49 -1.32 8.49
CA ASN A 88 -18.41 -0.87 9.89
C ASN A 88 -17.07 -0.21 10.22
N LEU A 89 -15.94 -0.75 9.71
CA LEU A 89 -14.61 -0.16 9.91
C LEU A 89 -14.44 1.18 9.18
N HIS A 90 -15.30 1.46 8.21
CA HIS A 90 -15.25 2.71 7.43
C HIS A 90 -16.28 3.75 7.91
N GLU A 91 -17.18 3.40 8.86
CA GLU A 91 -18.12 4.36 9.41
C GLU A 91 -17.42 5.55 10.06
N ASN A 92 -17.83 6.78 9.66
CA ASN A 92 -17.26 8.06 10.10
C ASN A 92 -15.78 8.28 9.69
N GLY A 93 -15.29 7.52 8.69
CA GLY A 93 -13.92 7.60 8.20
C GLY A 93 -12.90 6.87 9.11
N LYS A 94 -11.67 6.72 8.61
CA LYS A 94 -10.58 6.01 9.30
C LYS A 94 -9.56 6.94 9.95
N ILE A 95 -9.62 8.23 9.64
CA ILE A 95 -8.69 9.24 10.14
C ILE A 95 -9.45 10.42 10.74
N LYS A 96 -8.83 11.07 11.71
CA LYS A 96 -9.25 12.34 12.26
C LYS A 96 -8.05 13.15 12.70
N MET A 97 -8.17 14.48 12.69
CA MET A 97 -7.18 15.35 13.29
C MET A 97 -7.38 15.38 14.81
N ILE A 98 -6.29 15.26 15.56
CA ILE A 98 -6.29 15.34 17.03
C ILE A 98 -5.26 16.35 17.50
N ASN A 99 -5.52 17.00 18.62
CA ASN A 99 -4.59 17.91 19.24
C ASN A 99 -3.42 17.15 19.88
N THR A 100 -2.20 17.66 19.69
CA THR A 100 -1.00 17.18 20.39
C THR A 100 -0.75 17.91 21.72
N VAL A 101 -1.48 19.00 21.96
CA VAL A 101 -1.44 19.80 23.19
C VAL A 101 -2.85 19.96 23.77
N SER A 102 -2.95 20.01 25.09
CA SER A 102 -4.19 20.27 25.78
C SER A 102 -4.41 21.75 26.00
N VAL A 103 -5.62 22.25 25.82
CA VAL A 103 -6.02 23.63 26.08
C VAL A 103 -7.17 23.59 27.09
N ASN A 104 -6.83 23.67 28.40
CA ASN A 104 -7.78 23.50 29.49
C ASN A 104 -7.96 24.77 30.35
N SER A 105 -7.18 25.81 30.06
CA SER A 105 -7.21 27.08 30.80
C SER A 105 -7.04 28.28 29.86
N MET A 106 -7.39 29.47 30.34
CA MET A 106 -7.13 30.73 29.63
C MET A 106 -5.64 30.99 29.44
N ASP A 107 -4.79 30.46 30.34
CA ASP A 107 -3.35 30.56 30.21
C ASP A 107 -2.83 29.67 29.07
N ASP A 108 -3.33 28.43 28.96
CA ASP A 108 -3.02 27.54 27.82
C ASP A 108 -3.47 28.18 26.50
N LEU A 109 -4.68 28.74 26.46
CA LEU A 109 -5.21 29.40 25.26
C LEU A 109 -4.30 30.55 24.81
N ARG A 110 -3.81 31.38 25.75
CA ARG A 110 -2.90 32.50 25.46
C ARG A 110 -1.56 32.02 24.89
N LYS A 111 -1.06 30.86 25.32
CA LYS A 111 0.19 30.26 24.85
C LYS A 111 0.00 29.62 23.46
N VAL A 112 -1.08 28.85 23.28
CA VAL A 112 -1.31 28.09 22.05
C VAL A 112 -1.84 28.97 20.91
N TYR A 113 -2.58 30.04 21.24
CA TYR A 113 -3.20 30.92 20.24
C TYR A 113 -2.83 32.37 20.50
N THR A 114 -3.76 33.26 20.74
CA THR A 114 -3.51 34.69 20.86
C THR A 114 -3.34 35.11 22.33
N PRO A 115 -2.25 35.83 22.70
CA PRO A 115 -1.25 36.45 21.85
C PRO A 115 0.06 35.63 21.63
N GLY A 116 0.25 34.52 22.35
CA GLY A 116 1.54 33.82 22.39
C GLY A 116 2.03 33.30 21.03
N VAL A 117 1.11 32.81 20.17
CA VAL A 117 1.47 32.33 18.83
C VAL A 117 2.19 33.37 17.95
N ALA A 118 1.97 34.67 18.22
CA ALA A 118 2.63 35.75 17.48
C ALA A 118 4.18 35.72 17.62
N GLU A 119 4.70 35.21 18.73
CA GLU A 119 6.15 35.04 18.93
C GLU A 119 6.71 33.98 18.00
N VAL A 120 6.00 32.84 17.85
CA VAL A 120 6.37 31.79 16.91
C VAL A 120 6.31 32.29 15.46
N CYS A 121 5.26 33.05 15.11
CA CYS A 121 5.17 33.66 13.78
C CYS A 121 6.34 34.58 13.47
N LYS A 122 6.81 35.39 14.44
CA LYS A 122 7.99 36.26 14.27
C LYS A 122 9.25 35.47 14.03
N LEU A 123 9.46 34.37 14.80
CA LEU A 123 10.62 33.48 14.58
C LEU A 123 10.64 32.91 13.15
N LEU A 124 9.45 32.51 12.60
CA LEU A 124 9.36 32.01 11.24
C LEU A 124 9.56 33.11 10.18
N VAL A 125 9.25 34.37 10.49
CA VAL A 125 9.55 35.52 9.61
C VAL A 125 11.06 35.78 9.58
N ASP A 126 11.72 35.67 10.72
CA ASP A 126 13.16 35.90 10.84
C ASP A 126 13.99 34.79 10.18
N ASP A 127 13.56 33.52 10.36
CA ASP A 127 14.12 32.35 9.67
C ASP A 127 13.07 31.28 9.47
N ALA A 128 12.70 31.04 8.22
CA ALA A 128 11.69 30.04 7.83
C ALA A 128 12.06 28.60 8.20
N ASN A 129 13.33 28.28 8.51
CA ASN A 129 13.74 26.96 8.94
C ASN A 129 13.15 26.57 10.31
N TRP A 130 12.76 27.54 11.14
CA TRP A 130 12.07 27.25 12.39
C TRP A 130 10.73 26.52 12.21
N LYS A 131 10.17 26.46 10.99
CA LYS A 131 9.00 25.63 10.68
C LYS A 131 9.22 24.17 11.03
N ASP A 132 10.47 23.67 10.93
CA ASP A 132 10.81 22.28 11.21
C ASP A 132 10.66 21.91 12.69
N TYR A 133 10.69 22.91 13.58
CA TYR A 133 10.54 22.72 15.03
C TYR A 133 9.16 23.08 15.55
N TYR A 134 8.52 24.10 14.97
CA TYR A 134 7.33 24.70 15.53
C TYR A 134 6.04 24.37 14.76
N THR A 135 6.15 23.59 13.68
CA THR A 135 4.99 23.18 12.89
C THR A 135 5.01 21.68 12.58
N ASN A 136 3.88 21.16 12.11
CA ASN A 136 3.79 19.77 11.63
C ASN A 136 4.25 19.59 10.17
N ILE A 137 4.70 20.66 9.50
CA ILE A 137 5.08 20.62 8.07
C ILE A 137 6.06 19.50 7.75
N PRO A 138 7.18 19.31 8.49
CA PRO A 138 8.22 18.35 8.11
C PRO A 138 7.77 16.90 8.08
N TYR A 139 6.72 16.57 8.85
CA TYR A 139 6.19 15.20 8.98
C TYR A 139 4.75 15.07 8.51
N SER A 140 4.35 15.96 7.61
CA SER A 140 3.09 15.89 6.87
C SER A 140 3.36 15.63 5.40
N ILE A 141 2.60 14.74 4.77
CA ILE A 141 2.59 14.53 3.33
C ILE A 141 1.20 14.75 2.77
N ALA A 142 1.12 15.40 1.59
CA ALA A 142 -0.11 15.39 0.81
C ALA A 142 -0.25 14.06 0.08
N ILE A 143 -1.39 13.38 0.19
CA ILE A 143 -1.72 12.20 -0.62
C ILE A 143 -2.74 12.66 -1.66
N ILE A 144 -2.27 12.88 -2.89
CA ILE A 144 -3.03 13.52 -3.96
C ILE A 144 -3.55 12.46 -4.94
N THR A 145 -4.84 12.49 -5.22
CA THR A 145 -5.48 11.64 -6.22
C THR A 145 -6.51 12.42 -7.05
N ASP A 146 -6.67 12.01 -8.30
CA ASP A 146 -7.79 12.40 -9.17
C ASP A 146 -8.83 11.28 -9.32
N GLY A 147 -8.60 10.14 -8.67
CA GLY A 147 -9.53 9.01 -8.63
C GLY A 147 -9.70 8.25 -9.94
N THR A 148 -8.74 8.37 -10.86
CA THR A 148 -8.89 7.81 -12.23
C THR A 148 -8.30 6.41 -12.41
N ALA A 149 -7.59 5.87 -11.39
CA ALA A 149 -6.98 4.53 -11.43
C ALA A 149 -7.15 3.76 -10.12
N ILE A 150 -8.28 3.94 -9.45
CA ILE A 150 -8.55 3.35 -8.12
C ILE A 150 -8.60 1.82 -8.23
N LEU A 151 -7.61 1.13 -7.62
CA LEU A 151 -7.53 -0.31 -7.58
C LEU A 151 -7.84 -0.95 -8.96
N GLY A 152 -8.54 -2.07 -9.02
CA GLY A 152 -9.05 -2.65 -10.27
C GLY A 152 -10.39 -2.07 -10.75
N LEU A 153 -10.89 -0.99 -10.10
CA LEU A 153 -12.16 -0.35 -10.45
C LEU A 153 -12.00 0.72 -11.54
N GLY A 154 -10.77 1.21 -11.76
CA GLY A 154 -10.48 2.23 -12.76
C GLY A 154 -10.93 3.63 -12.35
N ASN A 155 -11.48 4.38 -13.31
CA ASN A 155 -11.95 5.75 -13.05
C ASN A 155 -13.32 5.73 -12.36
N ILE A 156 -13.32 5.91 -11.04
CA ILE A 156 -14.55 6.02 -10.23
C ILE A 156 -14.71 7.40 -9.60
N GLY A 157 -13.78 8.32 -9.90
CA GLY A 157 -13.74 9.68 -9.35
C GLY A 157 -13.09 9.76 -7.97
N SER A 158 -12.57 10.94 -7.66
CA SER A 158 -11.74 11.16 -6.46
C SER A 158 -12.49 10.92 -5.15
N VAL A 159 -13.78 11.33 -5.06
CA VAL A 159 -14.59 11.14 -3.85
C VAL A 159 -14.81 9.65 -3.54
N ALA A 160 -15.10 8.84 -4.57
CA ALA A 160 -15.25 7.39 -4.37
C ALA A 160 -13.92 6.70 -4.01
N GLY A 161 -12.77 7.31 -4.35
CA GLY A 161 -11.44 6.89 -3.95
C GLY A 161 -11.07 7.24 -2.49
N MET A 162 -11.78 8.16 -1.83
CA MET A 162 -11.44 8.61 -0.47
C MET A 162 -11.19 7.47 0.52
N PRO A 163 -11.97 6.38 0.57
CA PRO A 163 -11.68 5.28 1.49
C PRO A 163 -10.30 4.64 1.29
N VAL A 164 -9.77 4.61 0.08
CA VAL A 164 -8.42 4.12 -0.21
C VAL A 164 -7.38 5.08 0.36
N ILE A 165 -7.55 6.37 0.08
CA ILE A 165 -6.62 7.43 0.53
C ILE A 165 -6.60 7.55 2.07
N GLU A 166 -7.77 7.45 2.73
CA GLU A 166 -7.82 7.35 4.21
C GLU A 166 -7.08 6.12 4.74
N GLY A 167 -7.21 4.99 4.06
CA GLY A 167 -6.46 3.77 4.42
C GLY A 167 -4.96 4.00 4.34
N LYS A 168 -4.50 4.62 3.27
CA LYS A 168 -3.08 4.98 3.08
C LYS A 168 -2.60 5.93 4.18
N ALA A 169 -3.38 7.00 4.48
CA ALA A 169 -3.07 7.97 5.53
C ALA A 169 -3.03 7.33 6.93
N ALA A 170 -3.97 6.44 7.25
CA ALA A 170 -4.00 5.74 8.53
C ALA A 170 -2.79 4.82 8.71
N LEU A 171 -2.41 4.07 7.67
CA LEU A 171 -1.29 3.14 7.71
C LEU A 171 0.07 3.85 7.81
N ILE A 172 0.27 4.94 7.06
CA ILE A 172 1.53 5.69 7.17
C ILE A 172 1.68 6.36 8.53
N GLN A 173 0.58 6.81 9.11
CA GLN A 173 0.59 7.36 10.46
C GLN A 173 0.92 6.28 11.49
N GLN A 174 0.26 5.12 11.42
CA GLN A 174 0.45 4.02 12.36
C GLN A 174 1.86 3.43 12.31
N LEU A 175 2.42 3.26 11.10
CA LEU A 175 3.67 2.54 10.88
C LEU A 175 4.91 3.43 10.83
N ALA A 176 4.75 4.71 10.49
CA ALA A 176 5.85 5.65 10.32
C ALA A 176 5.71 6.96 11.13
N GLY A 177 4.56 7.20 11.77
CA GLY A 177 4.33 8.43 12.55
C GLY A 177 4.22 9.69 11.70
N ILE A 178 3.84 9.57 10.43
CA ILE A 178 3.70 10.66 9.46
C ILE A 178 2.23 10.99 9.27
N SER A 179 1.89 12.27 9.25
CA SER A 179 0.54 12.74 8.95
C SER A 179 0.27 12.72 7.45
N GLY A 180 -0.45 11.71 6.96
CA GLY A 180 -0.94 11.69 5.59
C GLY A 180 -2.24 12.51 5.47
N ILE A 181 -2.26 13.50 4.61
CA ILE A 181 -3.41 14.38 4.39
C ILE A 181 -4.02 14.09 3.03
N PRO A 182 -5.24 13.51 2.96
CA PRO A 182 -5.94 13.29 1.70
C PRO A 182 -6.24 14.60 0.96
N ILE A 183 -5.87 14.64 -0.31
CA ILE A 183 -6.18 15.76 -1.23
C ILE A 183 -6.85 15.16 -2.46
N LEU A 184 -8.16 15.31 -2.53
CA LEU A 184 -8.97 14.85 -3.65
C LEU A 184 -9.13 15.98 -4.67
N LEU A 185 -8.78 15.73 -5.92
CA LEU A 185 -8.89 16.72 -6.98
C LEU A 185 -10.11 16.43 -7.87
N ASP A 186 -10.86 17.47 -8.17
CA ASP A 186 -11.99 17.44 -9.13
C ASP A 186 -11.52 17.90 -10.52
N THR A 187 -10.38 17.36 -10.95
CA THR A 187 -9.84 17.60 -12.29
C THR A 187 -8.97 16.43 -12.71
N THR A 188 -8.92 16.17 -14.02
CA THR A 188 -8.01 15.22 -14.64
C THR A 188 -7.00 15.92 -15.56
N ASP A 189 -7.00 17.25 -15.60
CA ASP A 189 -6.00 18.02 -16.34
C ASP A 189 -4.67 18.00 -15.61
N GLN A 190 -3.62 17.54 -16.30
CA GLN A 190 -2.29 17.37 -15.72
C GLN A 190 -1.69 18.70 -15.25
N ASN A 191 -1.96 19.83 -15.94
CA ASN A 191 -1.41 21.13 -15.57
C ASN A 191 -2.11 21.66 -14.31
N GLU A 192 -3.42 21.49 -14.21
CA GLU A 192 -4.18 21.88 -13.01
C GLU A 192 -3.74 21.06 -11.79
N ILE A 193 -3.51 19.75 -11.95
CA ILE A 193 -2.98 18.87 -10.89
C ILE A 193 -1.62 19.38 -10.43
N VAL A 194 -0.69 19.63 -11.37
CA VAL A 194 0.66 20.13 -11.06
C VAL A 194 0.59 21.50 -10.38
N GLN A 195 -0.19 22.45 -10.89
CA GLN A 195 -0.29 23.78 -10.27
C GLN A 195 -0.91 23.71 -8.87
N THR A 196 -1.93 22.89 -8.68
CA THR A 196 -2.53 22.68 -7.35
C THR A 196 -1.51 22.11 -6.37
N ALA A 197 -0.80 21.04 -6.76
CA ALA A 197 0.25 20.45 -5.94
C ALA A 197 1.34 21.47 -5.56
N LYS A 198 1.77 22.32 -6.49
CA LYS A 198 2.74 23.40 -6.24
C LYS A 198 2.22 24.44 -5.25
N HIS A 199 0.94 24.84 -5.36
CA HIS A 199 0.38 25.84 -4.45
C HIS A 199 0.26 25.34 -3.00
N ILE A 200 -0.01 24.06 -2.79
CA ILE A 200 -0.13 23.49 -1.45
C ILE A 200 1.19 22.96 -0.87
N ALA A 201 2.24 22.85 -1.69
CA ALA A 201 3.52 22.22 -1.32
C ALA A 201 4.17 22.82 -0.05
N LEU A 202 3.95 24.11 0.23
CA LEU A 202 4.48 24.78 1.43
C LEU A 202 3.97 24.19 2.75
N THR A 203 2.83 23.48 2.71
CA THR A 203 2.21 22.86 3.90
C THR A 203 2.83 21.51 4.24
N PHE A 204 3.61 20.93 3.34
CA PHE A 204 4.03 19.53 3.43
C PHE A 204 5.54 19.34 3.37
N GLY A 205 6.01 18.28 4.02
CA GLY A 205 7.38 17.78 3.87
C GLY A 205 7.57 16.95 2.59
N GLY A 206 6.48 16.48 1.97
CA GLY A 206 6.51 15.74 0.71
C GLY A 206 5.13 15.54 0.10
N ILE A 207 5.08 15.04 -1.13
CA ILE A 207 3.86 14.77 -1.88
C ILE A 207 3.87 13.32 -2.36
N GLN A 208 2.83 12.56 -2.01
CA GLN A 208 2.52 11.26 -2.58
C GLN A 208 1.40 11.39 -3.60
N LEU A 209 1.67 10.99 -4.83
CA LEU A 209 0.65 10.81 -5.86
C LEU A 209 0.10 9.39 -5.75
N GLU A 210 -1.22 9.23 -5.90
CA GLU A 210 -1.92 7.98 -5.72
C GLU A 210 -3.04 7.83 -6.75
N ASP A 211 -3.18 6.63 -7.34
CA ASP A 211 -4.33 6.27 -8.18
C ASP A 211 -4.61 7.22 -9.37
N ILE A 212 -3.56 7.81 -9.95
CA ILE A 212 -3.63 8.66 -11.15
C ILE A 212 -3.34 7.81 -12.38
N ALA A 213 -4.25 7.81 -13.35
CA ALA A 213 -4.14 6.97 -14.54
C ALA A 213 -2.95 7.33 -15.44
N SER A 214 -2.30 6.29 -15.99
CA SER A 214 -1.32 6.47 -17.07
C SER A 214 -2.03 6.90 -18.38
N PRO A 215 -1.37 7.71 -19.24
CA PRO A 215 0.03 8.11 -19.18
C PRO A 215 0.32 9.39 -18.39
N ARG A 216 -0.72 10.17 -17.98
CA ARG A 216 -0.51 11.49 -17.36
C ARG A 216 0.21 11.42 -16.00
N CYS A 217 0.06 10.32 -15.25
CA CYS A 217 0.77 10.12 -13.99
C CYS A 217 2.30 10.25 -14.13
N PHE A 218 2.86 9.87 -15.27
CA PHE A 218 4.30 10.01 -15.55
C PHE A 218 4.70 11.47 -15.69
N VAL A 219 3.94 12.23 -16.49
CA VAL A 219 4.21 13.65 -16.76
C VAL A 219 4.05 14.48 -15.48
N ILE A 220 3.00 14.22 -14.71
CA ILE A 220 2.75 14.91 -13.44
C ILE A 220 3.91 14.66 -12.46
N LEU A 221 4.32 13.42 -12.29
CA LEU A 221 5.42 13.06 -11.40
C LEU A 221 6.72 13.75 -11.82
N GLU A 222 7.15 13.57 -13.08
CA GLU A 222 8.39 14.15 -13.61
C GLU A 222 8.41 15.68 -13.50
N GLN A 223 7.27 16.34 -13.72
CA GLN A 223 7.17 17.78 -13.61
C GLN A 223 7.28 18.25 -12.16
N LEU A 224 6.60 17.58 -11.22
CA LEU A 224 6.67 17.92 -9.81
C LEU A 224 8.06 17.65 -9.20
N GLU A 225 8.70 16.52 -9.55
CA GLU A 225 10.08 16.22 -9.13
C GLU A 225 11.07 17.27 -9.61
N ARG A 226 10.88 17.84 -10.79
CA ARG A 226 11.75 18.89 -11.35
C ARG A 226 11.49 20.26 -10.73
N GLU A 227 10.22 20.58 -10.39
CA GLU A 227 9.80 21.95 -10.04
C GLU A 227 9.68 22.19 -8.54
N LEU A 228 9.68 21.14 -7.71
CA LEU A 228 9.57 21.24 -6.26
C LEU A 228 10.92 20.93 -5.58
N ASN A 229 11.17 21.59 -4.44
CA ASN A 229 12.30 21.32 -3.56
C ASN A 229 11.92 20.41 -2.35
N ILE A 230 10.82 19.70 -2.46
CA ILE A 230 10.38 18.66 -1.52
C ILE A 230 10.22 17.34 -2.28
N PRO A 231 10.39 16.19 -1.62
CA PRO A 231 10.29 14.90 -2.27
C PRO A 231 8.87 14.65 -2.80
N VAL A 232 8.80 14.07 -3.99
CA VAL A 232 7.57 13.60 -4.62
C VAL A 232 7.73 12.12 -4.93
N MET A 233 6.70 11.32 -4.70
CA MET A 233 6.64 9.90 -5.04
C MET A 233 5.25 9.54 -5.60
N HIS A 234 5.19 8.65 -6.56
CA HIS A 234 3.94 8.01 -7.00
C HIS A 234 3.96 6.56 -6.55
N ASP A 235 3.08 6.18 -5.63
CA ASP A 235 3.15 4.86 -5.02
C ASP A 235 2.90 3.72 -6.02
N ASP A 236 1.95 3.89 -6.94
CA ASP A 236 1.71 2.88 -8.00
C ASP A 236 2.88 2.72 -8.98
N GLN A 237 3.81 3.66 -8.98
CA GLN A 237 5.03 3.58 -9.79
C GLN A 237 6.20 3.08 -8.95
N GLN A 238 6.79 3.96 -8.13
CA GLN A 238 8.01 3.66 -7.39
C GLN A 238 7.76 2.71 -6.21
N GLY A 239 6.64 2.86 -5.46
CA GLY A 239 6.31 1.96 -4.36
C GLY A 239 6.11 0.53 -4.86
N THR A 240 5.32 0.35 -5.93
CA THR A 240 5.11 -0.96 -6.56
C THR A 240 6.40 -1.56 -7.12
N ALA A 241 7.25 -0.73 -7.75
CA ALA A 241 8.54 -1.21 -8.28
C ALA A 241 9.47 -1.70 -7.17
N VAL A 242 9.59 -0.96 -6.06
CA VAL A 242 10.42 -1.33 -4.89
C VAL A 242 10.01 -2.69 -4.36
N VAL A 243 8.73 -2.88 -4.07
CA VAL A 243 8.23 -4.14 -3.47
C VAL A 243 8.35 -5.30 -4.45
N THR A 244 8.05 -5.07 -5.73
CA THR A 244 8.15 -6.11 -6.75
C THR A 244 9.60 -6.57 -6.93
N VAL A 245 10.56 -5.64 -7.03
CA VAL A 245 11.97 -6.00 -7.19
C VAL A 245 12.50 -6.71 -5.95
N ALA A 246 12.16 -6.26 -4.73
CA ALA A 246 12.52 -6.96 -3.50
C ALA A 246 11.98 -8.40 -3.48
N SER A 247 10.71 -8.58 -3.83
CA SER A 247 10.07 -9.90 -3.88
C SER A 247 10.67 -10.79 -4.97
N LEU A 248 11.09 -10.25 -6.11
CA LEU A 248 11.79 -10.99 -7.16
C LEU A 248 13.19 -11.44 -6.72
N ILE A 249 13.93 -10.60 -5.98
CA ILE A 249 15.21 -10.99 -5.37
C ILE A 249 15.00 -12.15 -4.40
N ASN A 250 13.96 -12.10 -3.57
CA ASN A 250 13.64 -13.20 -2.66
C ASN A 250 13.19 -14.46 -3.42
N ALA A 251 12.34 -14.33 -4.44
CA ALA A 251 11.96 -15.45 -5.29
C ALA A 251 13.16 -16.13 -5.96
N SER A 252 14.17 -15.37 -6.36
CA SER A 252 15.42 -15.89 -6.93
C SER A 252 16.15 -16.81 -5.99
N LYS A 253 16.16 -16.53 -4.68
CA LYS A 253 16.88 -17.32 -3.67
C LYS A 253 16.41 -18.78 -3.60
N PHE A 254 15.13 -19.05 -3.88
CA PHE A 254 14.57 -20.41 -3.78
C PHE A 254 14.03 -20.99 -5.09
N SER A 255 13.89 -20.18 -6.16
CA SER A 255 13.55 -20.70 -7.50
C SER A 255 14.75 -21.25 -8.27
N GLY A 256 15.96 -20.88 -7.86
CA GLY A 256 17.20 -21.20 -8.58
C GLY A 256 17.46 -20.32 -9.81
N ILE A 257 16.61 -19.30 -10.06
CA ILE A 257 16.77 -18.35 -11.17
C ILE A 257 17.64 -17.18 -10.70
N GLN A 258 18.75 -16.94 -11.36
CA GLN A 258 19.59 -15.77 -11.10
C GLN A 258 18.98 -14.54 -11.75
N LEU A 259 18.51 -13.57 -10.95
CA LEU A 259 17.78 -12.39 -11.44
C LEU A 259 18.61 -11.58 -12.46
N GLN A 260 19.93 -11.50 -12.27
CA GLN A 260 20.85 -10.79 -13.17
C GLN A 260 21.01 -11.44 -14.55
N GLU A 261 20.69 -12.73 -14.66
CA GLU A 261 20.83 -13.49 -15.92
C GLU A 261 19.45 -13.83 -16.52
N ALA A 262 18.39 -13.63 -15.74
CA ALA A 262 17.03 -14.00 -16.11
C ALA A 262 16.49 -13.16 -17.25
N LYS A 263 15.81 -13.80 -18.19
CA LYS A 263 14.97 -13.13 -19.17
C LYS A 263 13.66 -12.73 -18.53
N ILE A 264 13.40 -11.43 -18.41
CA ILE A 264 12.24 -10.88 -17.74
C ILE A 264 11.21 -10.39 -18.73
N GLY A 265 9.96 -10.78 -18.57
CA GLY A 265 8.82 -10.33 -19.35
C GLY A 265 7.84 -9.52 -18.52
N LEU A 266 7.41 -8.38 -19.05
CA LEU A 266 6.41 -7.49 -18.47
C LEU A 266 5.13 -7.52 -19.31
N ILE A 267 4.03 -7.90 -18.69
CA ILE A 267 2.70 -7.93 -19.32
C ILE A 267 1.87 -6.82 -18.69
N GLY A 268 1.64 -5.74 -19.46
CA GLY A 268 1.06 -4.50 -18.95
C GLY A 268 2.15 -3.46 -18.64
N LEU A 269 2.12 -2.35 -19.38
CA LEU A 269 3.10 -1.25 -19.33
C LEU A 269 2.40 0.06 -18.92
N GLY A 270 1.56 -0.05 -17.89
CA GLY A 270 0.96 1.07 -17.18
C GLY A 270 1.93 1.66 -16.13
N ALA A 271 1.37 2.37 -15.14
CA ALA A 271 2.14 2.99 -14.06
C ALA A 271 3.12 2.01 -13.39
N ALA A 272 2.61 0.87 -12.94
CA ALA A 272 3.40 -0.17 -12.26
C ALA A 272 4.40 -0.84 -13.22
N GLY A 273 3.92 -1.42 -14.33
CA GLY A 273 4.77 -2.23 -15.21
C GLY A 273 5.93 -1.45 -15.82
N LEU A 274 5.71 -0.19 -16.22
CA LEU A 274 6.78 0.65 -16.75
C LEU A 274 7.82 0.98 -15.66
N SER A 275 7.37 1.29 -14.43
CA SER A 275 8.28 1.58 -13.33
C SER A 275 9.08 0.34 -12.91
N ILE A 276 8.44 -0.82 -12.82
CA ILE A 276 9.11 -2.10 -12.55
C ILE A 276 10.21 -2.35 -13.62
N GLY A 277 9.90 -2.13 -14.89
CA GLY A 277 10.88 -2.27 -15.98
C GLY A 277 12.09 -1.34 -15.85
N LYS A 278 11.87 -0.08 -15.48
CA LYS A 278 12.95 0.89 -15.21
C LYS A 278 13.84 0.45 -14.03
N PHE A 279 13.23 -0.02 -12.95
CA PHE A 279 13.97 -0.49 -11.78
C PHE A 279 14.75 -1.76 -12.06
N LEU A 280 14.15 -2.72 -12.76
CA LEU A 280 14.83 -3.96 -13.15
C LEU A 280 16.01 -3.69 -14.09
N LEU A 281 15.84 -2.82 -15.10
CA LEU A 281 16.93 -2.45 -16.01
C LEU A 281 18.10 -1.82 -15.23
N ARG A 282 17.82 -0.89 -14.30
CA ARG A 282 18.88 -0.29 -13.47
C ARG A 282 19.53 -1.26 -12.49
N PHE A 283 18.77 -2.24 -12.00
CA PHE A 283 19.27 -3.24 -11.05
C PHE A 283 20.07 -4.36 -11.72
N THR A 284 19.58 -4.88 -12.85
CA THR A 284 20.18 -6.04 -13.54
C THR A 284 21.13 -5.65 -14.68
N GLY A 285 20.95 -4.46 -15.26
CA GLY A 285 21.59 -4.05 -16.50
C GLY A 285 20.94 -4.64 -17.76
N ASN A 286 19.92 -5.51 -17.63
CA ASN A 286 19.31 -6.23 -18.75
C ASN A 286 17.94 -5.65 -19.10
N PRO A 287 17.66 -5.43 -20.40
CA PRO A 287 16.36 -4.98 -20.86
C PRO A 287 15.30 -6.06 -20.65
N SER A 288 14.12 -5.66 -20.17
CA SER A 288 12.95 -6.55 -20.09
C SER A 288 12.18 -6.57 -21.41
N LEU A 289 11.59 -7.71 -21.75
CA LEU A 289 10.57 -7.82 -22.78
C LEU A 289 9.28 -7.16 -22.27
N GLY A 290 8.57 -6.43 -23.13
CA GLY A 290 7.35 -5.75 -22.69
C GLY A 290 6.24 -5.80 -23.72
N THR A 291 5.01 -6.05 -23.23
CA THR A 291 3.79 -6.00 -24.05
C THR A 291 2.69 -5.21 -23.34
N ALA A 292 1.86 -4.53 -24.11
CA ALA A 292 0.70 -3.80 -23.64
C ALA A 292 -0.35 -3.68 -24.73
N ARG A 293 -1.57 -3.27 -24.32
CA ARG A 293 -2.69 -3.07 -25.24
C ARG A 293 -2.47 -1.93 -26.25
N THR A 294 -1.71 -0.89 -25.87
CA THR A 294 -1.50 0.29 -26.70
C THR A 294 -0.06 0.40 -27.19
N GLU A 295 0.13 0.76 -28.46
CA GLU A 295 1.46 1.02 -29.03
C GLU A 295 2.22 2.13 -28.29
N ALA A 296 1.51 3.14 -27.80
CA ALA A 296 2.11 4.23 -27.04
C ALA A 296 2.78 3.74 -25.73
N SER A 297 2.19 2.77 -25.04
CA SER A 297 2.79 2.16 -23.85
C SER A 297 4.02 1.32 -24.20
N ILE A 298 3.94 0.56 -25.29
CA ILE A 298 5.07 -0.25 -25.78
C ILE A 298 6.23 0.68 -26.22
N ARG A 299 5.94 1.74 -26.96
CA ARG A 299 6.94 2.74 -27.37
C ARG A 299 7.64 3.36 -26.17
N ARG A 300 6.88 3.78 -25.14
CA ARG A 300 7.46 4.33 -23.91
C ARG A 300 8.36 3.33 -23.19
N HIS A 301 8.00 2.04 -23.18
CA HIS A 301 8.86 1.00 -22.62
C HIS A 301 10.20 0.90 -23.38
N VAL A 302 10.16 0.94 -24.72
CA VAL A 302 11.36 0.92 -25.56
C VAL A 302 12.21 2.18 -25.36
N GLU A 303 11.60 3.36 -25.26
CA GLU A 303 12.29 4.63 -24.96
C GLU A 303 13.03 4.58 -23.61
N HIS A 304 12.56 3.76 -22.68
CA HIS A 304 13.22 3.52 -21.40
C HIS A 304 14.15 2.29 -21.37
N GLY A 305 14.54 1.78 -22.54
CA GLY A 305 15.54 0.72 -22.68
C GLY A 305 14.97 -0.71 -22.62
N GLY A 306 13.65 -0.88 -22.68
CA GLY A 306 13.02 -2.19 -22.80
C GLY A 306 12.93 -2.68 -24.26
N ILE A 307 12.44 -3.88 -24.45
CA ILE A 307 12.27 -4.52 -25.75
C ILE A 307 10.79 -4.82 -25.98
N ALA A 308 10.22 -4.37 -27.10
CA ALA A 308 8.87 -4.71 -27.50
C ALA A 308 8.74 -6.20 -27.78
N SER A 309 7.67 -6.84 -27.30
CA SER A 309 7.42 -8.27 -27.46
C SER A 309 5.91 -8.56 -27.49
N SER A 310 5.54 -9.80 -27.79
CA SER A 310 4.17 -10.28 -27.68
C SER A 310 3.93 -11.04 -26.37
N LEU A 311 2.66 -11.22 -26.00
CA LEU A 311 2.29 -12.04 -24.86
C LEU A 311 2.82 -13.47 -25.01
N GLU A 312 2.65 -14.03 -26.21
CA GLU A 312 3.07 -15.38 -26.57
C GLU A 312 4.59 -15.55 -26.43
N GLU A 313 5.35 -14.61 -26.95
CA GLU A 313 6.83 -14.63 -26.89
C GLU A 313 7.32 -14.51 -25.45
N ILE A 314 6.73 -13.59 -24.65
CA ILE A 314 7.04 -13.46 -23.22
C ILE A 314 6.79 -14.78 -22.49
N MET A 315 5.60 -15.37 -22.64
CA MET A 315 5.26 -16.61 -21.95
C MET A 315 6.11 -17.80 -22.41
N GLN A 316 6.57 -17.80 -23.68
CA GLN A 316 7.41 -18.87 -24.21
C GLN A 316 8.89 -18.72 -23.80
N THR A 317 9.37 -17.52 -23.57
CA THR A 317 10.82 -17.29 -23.47
C THR A 317 11.29 -16.70 -22.14
N ALA A 318 10.44 -15.95 -21.43
CA ALA A 318 10.83 -15.30 -20.17
C ALA A 318 10.92 -16.31 -19.02
N ASP A 319 11.94 -16.18 -18.19
CA ASP A 319 12.11 -16.96 -16.96
C ASP A 319 11.27 -16.39 -15.81
N ILE A 320 11.13 -15.07 -15.82
CA ILE A 320 10.34 -14.29 -14.86
C ILE A 320 9.30 -13.51 -15.64
N VAL A 321 8.05 -13.62 -15.22
CA VAL A 321 6.92 -12.87 -15.80
C VAL A 321 6.28 -12.02 -14.72
N VAL A 322 6.16 -10.72 -14.97
CA VAL A 322 5.41 -9.78 -14.11
C VAL A 322 4.25 -9.21 -14.91
N ALA A 323 3.04 -9.44 -14.43
CA ALA A 323 1.81 -8.97 -15.07
C ALA A 323 1.09 -7.94 -14.21
N THR A 324 0.72 -6.81 -14.85
CA THR A 324 0.08 -5.64 -14.22
C THR A 324 -0.97 -5.03 -15.15
N THR A 325 -1.85 -5.86 -15.69
CA THR A 325 -2.75 -5.46 -16.80
C THR A 325 -4.14 -5.00 -16.34
N GLY A 326 -4.55 -5.40 -15.13
CA GLY A 326 -5.93 -5.27 -14.68
C GLY A 326 -6.91 -6.24 -15.36
N VAL A 327 -6.42 -7.19 -16.16
CA VAL A 327 -7.27 -8.14 -16.90
C VAL A 327 -7.21 -9.53 -16.28
N ALA A 328 -8.24 -9.87 -15.53
CA ALA A 328 -8.34 -11.16 -14.87
C ALA A 328 -8.29 -12.34 -15.86
N GLY A 329 -7.45 -13.33 -15.53
CA GLY A 329 -7.36 -14.57 -16.32
C GLY A 329 -6.73 -14.40 -17.71
N LEU A 330 -6.01 -13.31 -17.96
CA LEU A 330 -5.31 -13.06 -19.23
C LEU A 330 -4.27 -14.14 -19.54
N ILE A 331 -3.59 -14.66 -18.51
CA ILE A 331 -2.62 -15.74 -18.64
C ILE A 331 -3.34 -17.07 -18.42
N GLU A 332 -3.46 -17.85 -19.48
CA GLU A 332 -4.04 -19.20 -19.40
C GLU A 332 -2.99 -20.20 -18.90
N SER A 333 -3.42 -21.23 -18.15
CA SER A 333 -2.50 -22.25 -17.60
C SER A 333 -1.64 -22.94 -18.66
N ARG A 334 -2.16 -23.11 -19.89
CA ARG A 334 -1.40 -23.70 -21.01
C ARG A 334 -0.23 -22.85 -21.51
N MET A 335 -0.19 -21.55 -21.16
CA MET A 335 0.89 -20.63 -21.52
C MET A 335 2.07 -20.73 -20.53
N VAL A 336 1.83 -21.28 -19.34
CA VAL A 336 2.83 -21.34 -18.27
C VAL A 336 3.88 -22.40 -18.61
N ARG A 337 5.17 -22.00 -18.59
CA ARG A 337 6.30 -22.95 -18.71
C ARG A 337 6.70 -23.48 -17.34
N LYS A 338 7.13 -24.75 -17.33
CA LYS A 338 7.70 -25.36 -16.11
C LYS A 338 8.94 -24.57 -15.66
N GLY A 339 8.96 -24.24 -14.38
CA GLY A 339 10.07 -23.52 -13.75
C GLY A 339 9.98 -21.99 -13.80
N GLN A 340 8.98 -21.41 -14.48
CA GLN A 340 8.81 -19.95 -14.49
C GLN A 340 8.51 -19.37 -13.11
N VAL A 341 8.94 -18.13 -12.89
CA VAL A 341 8.48 -17.28 -11.79
C VAL A 341 7.40 -16.35 -12.33
N ILE A 342 6.20 -16.35 -11.74
CA ILE A 342 5.06 -15.57 -12.22
C ILE A 342 4.52 -14.68 -11.11
N PHE A 343 4.56 -13.38 -11.33
CA PHE A 343 3.99 -12.33 -10.48
C PHE A 343 2.79 -11.71 -11.20
N ALA A 344 1.57 -12.14 -10.86
CA ALA A 344 0.31 -11.64 -11.44
C ALA A 344 -0.30 -10.61 -10.48
N LEU A 345 0.13 -9.36 -10.58
CA LEU A 345 -0.03 -8.35 -9.53
C LEU A 345 -1.34 -7.56 -9.58
N SER A 346 -2.22 -7.81 -10.56
CA SER A 346 -3.48 -7.10 -10.65
C SER A 346 -4.44 -7.43 -9.49
N ASN A 347 -5.01 -6.40 -8.89
CA ASN A 347 -6.02 -6.48 -7.84
C ASN A 347 -7.38 -5.97 -8.36
N PRO A 348 -8.51 -6.54 -7.90
CA PRO A 348 -8.64 -7.68 -6.97
C PRO A 348 -8.47 -9.05 -7.65
N TYR A 349 -8.37 -9.09 -8.97
CA TYR A 349 -8.29 -10.31 -9.77
C TYR A 349 -6.98 -10.36 -10.54
N PRO A 350 -6.12 -11.38 -10.26
CA PRO A 350 -4.84 -11.53 -10.96
C PRO A 350 -5.05 -12.04 -12.40
N GLU A 351 -4.04 -11.83 -13.24
CA GLU A 351 -3.98 -12.34 -14.60
C GLU A 351 -4.01 -13.89 -14.68
N ILE A 352 -3.47 -14.53 -13.63
CA ILE A 352 -3.58 -15.95 -13.34
C ILE A 352 -3.52 -16.14 -11.82
N THR A 353 -4.30 -17.06 -11.25
CA THR A 353 -4.19 -17.31 -9.80
C THR A 353 -2.89 -18.05 -9.48
N PRO A 354 -2.27 -17.79 -8.32
CA PRO A 354 -1.05 -18.49 -7.93
C PRO A 354 -1.18 -20.01 -7.93
N GLU A 355 -2.35 -20.54 -7.55
CA GLU A 355 -2.66 -21.98 -7.56
C GLU A 355 -2.64 -22.55 -8.98
N ALA A 356 -3.30 -21.85 -9.92
CA ALA A 356 -3.36 -22.27 -11.32
C ALA A 356 -1.98 -22.22 -11.99
N ALA A 357 -1.19 -21.20 -11.69
CA ALA A 357 0.17 -21.06 -12.21
C ALA A 357 1.09 -22.17 -11.68
N ARG A 358 1.05 -22.46 -10.37
CA ARG A 358 1.82 -23.57 -9.77
C ARG A 358 1.38 -24.93 -10.29
N ALA A 359 0.07 -25.17 -10.43
CA ALA A 359 -0.44 -26.41 -11.01
C ALA A 359 0.00 -26.61 -12.47
N ALA A 360 0.21 -25.52 -13.21
CA ALA A 360 0.74 -25.53 -14.57
C ALA A 360 2.27 -25.69 -14.65
N GLY A 361 2.99 -25.65 -13.51
CA GLY A 361 4.43 -25.91 -13.43
C GLY A 361 5.29 -24.72 -13.11
N ALA A 362 4.74 -23.55 -12.76
CA ALA A 362 5.52 -22.41 -12.26
C ALA A 362 6.28 -22.80 -10.99
N ALA A 363 7.56 -22.41 -10.89
CA ALA A 363 8.39 -22.64 -9.69
C ALA A 363 7.95 -21.74 -8.54
N VAL A 364 7.62 -20.49 -8.86
CA VAL A 364 7.09 -19.51 -7.91
C VAL A 364 5.91 -18.80 -8.60
N ALA A 365 4.82 -18.63 -7.87
CA ALA A 365 3.69 -17.83 -8.34
C ALA A 365 3.08 -17.05 -7.19
N THR A 366 2.81 -15.77 -7.42
CA THR A 366 2.20 -14.86 -6.45
C THR A 366 1.25 -13.87 -7.11
N ASP A 367 0.45 -13.21 -6.29
CA ASP A 367 -0.49 -12.15 -6.71
C ASP A 367 -0.21 -10.83 -5.98
N GLY A 368 -0.98 -9.80 -6.31
CA GLY A 368 -0.86 -8.47 -5.71
C GLY A 368 -1.27 -8.39 -4.22
N LYS A 369 -1.82 -9.46 -3.64
CA LYS A 369 -2.14 -9.50 -2.20
C LYS A 369 -0.87 -9.78 -1.37
N ALA A 370 0.01 -10.64 -1.88
CA ALA A 370 1.26 -10.99 -1.23
C ALA A 370 2.37 -9.96 -1.48
N VAL A 371 2.33 -9.27 -2.64
CA VAL A 371 3.27 -8.20 -3.01
C VAL A 371 2.56 -6.85 -2.83
N ASN A 372 2.60 -6.32 -1.60
CA ASN A 372 1.87 -5.11 -1.22
C ASN A 372 2.82 -3.95 -0.93
N ASN A 373 2.53 -2.77 -1.50
CA ASN A 373 3.32 -1.55 -1.33
C ASN A 373 3.52 -1.14 0.13
N LEU A 374 2.67 -1.63 1.04
CA LEU A 374 2.73 -1.35 2.47
C LEU A 374 4.08 -1.75 3.09
N VAL A 375 4.79 -2.74 2.56
CA VAL A 375 6.11 -3.12 3.09
C VAL A 375 7.19 -2.05 2.81
N GLY A 376 6.96 -1.12 1.88
CA GLY A 376 7.96 -0.13 1.43
C GLY A 376 7.64 1.31 1.81
N TYR A 377 6.48 1.86 1.34
CA TYR A 377 6.25 3.29 1.35
C TYR A 377 6.30 3.97 2.73
N PRO A 378 5.86 3.35 3.86
CA PRO A 378 5.94 4.05 5.15
C PRO A 378 7.38 4.31 5.57
N GLY A 379 8.26 3.30 5.43
CA GLY A 379 9.69 3.43 5.75
C GLY A 379 10.42 4.35 4.78
N ILE A 380 10.09 4.30 3.48
CA ILE A 380 10.66 5.20 2.46
C ILE A 380 10.35 6.65 2.83
N TRP A 381 9.09 6.98 3.09
CA TRP A 381 8.71 8.32 3.51
C TRP A 381 9.37 8.73 4.83
N ARG A 382 9.42 7.82 5.81
CA ARG A 382 10.03 8.13 7.10
C ARG A 382 11.51 8.49 6.96
N GLY A 383 12.32 7.68 6.30
CA GLY A 383 13.74 7.97 6.08
C GLY A 383 13.99 9.23 5.25
N THR A 384 13.14 9.46 4.24
CA THR A 384 13.18 10.67 3.40
C THR A 384 12.93 11.94 4.22
N LEU A 385 11.91 11.95 5.07
CA LEU A 385 11.57 13.11 5.90
C LEU A 385 12.54 13.30 7.08
N ASP A 386 13.05 12.23 7.66
CA ASP A 386 14.05 12.30 8.73
C ASP A 386 15.35 12.96 8.23
N ALA A 387 15.80 12.59 7.03
CA ALA A 387 16.93 13.22 6.37
C ALA A 387 16.61 14.61 5.79
N LYS A 388 15.33 15.04 5.82
CA LYS A 388 14.86 16.26 5.12
C LYS A 388 15.38 16.27 3.67
N ALA A 389 15.24 15.13 2.98
CA ALA A 389 15.75 15.00 1.62
C ALA A 389 14.95 15.89 0.64
N SER A 390 15.65 16.54 -0.29
CA SER A 390 15.03 17.39 -1.31
C SER A 390 14.32 16.57 -2.41
N SER A 391 14.68 15.30 -2.55
CA SER A 391 14.09 14.35 -3.53
C SER A 391 14.32 12.94 -3.07
N ILE A 392 13.61 11.96 -3.66
CA ILE A 392 13.87 10.53 -3.43
C ILE A 392 14.69 10.01 -4.60
N THR A 393 15.94 9.66 -4.37
CA THR A 393 16.84 9.16 -5.40
C THR A 393 16.64 7.67 -5.67
N PHE A 394 17.14 7.18 -6.79
CA PHE A 394 17.10 5.75 -7.07
C PHE A 394 17.88 4.94 -6.04
N GLU A 395 18.98 5.47 -5.53
CA GLU A 395 19.81 4.86 -4.49
C GLU A 395 19.02 4.70 -3.17
N MET A 396 18.14 5.65 -2.85
CA MET A 396 17.23 5.55 -1.70
C MET A 396 16.20 4.43 -1.91
N TYR A 397 15.65 4.28 -3.12
CA TYR A 397 14.77 3.14 -3.43
C TYR A 397 15.52 1.79 -3.38
N MET A 398 16.75 1.74 -3.86
CA MET A 398 17.59 0.53 -3.76
C MET A 398 17.92 0.18 -2.31
N ALA A 399 18.16 1.15 -1.46
CA ALA A 399 18.34 0.96 -0.03
C ALA A 399 17.08 0.39 0.65
N ALA A 400 15.89 0.86 0.25
CA ALA A 400 14.62 0.30 0.69
C ALA A 400 14.45 -1.16 0.22
N ILE A 401 14.77 -1.47 -1.04
CA ILE A 401 14.75 -2.84 -1.58
C ILE A 401 15.64 -3.76 -0.75
N SER A 402 16.89 -3.36 -0.49
CA SER A 402 17.81 -4.16 0.34
C SER A 402 17.25 -4.40 1.73
N ALA A 403 16.74 -3.37 2.40
CA ALA A 403 16.15 -3.49 3.73
C ALA A 403 14.96 -4.46 3.77
N ILE A 404 14.10 -4.43 2.74
CA ILE A 404 12.96 -5.36 2.62
C ILE A 404 13.45 -6.80 2.41
N VAL A 405 14.45 -6.99 1.54
CA VAL A 405 15.06 -8.30 1.27
C VAL A 405 15.68 -8.90 2.53
N ASP A 406 16.42 -8.08 3.29
CA ASP A 406 17.10 -8.49 4.52
C ASP A 406 16.12 -8.80 5.67
N ALA A 407 14.95 -8.13 5.68
CA ALA A 407 13.90 -8.38 6.67
C ALA A 407 12.98 -9.57 6.32
N THR A 408 13.13 -10.15 5.13
CA THR A 408 12.28 -11.25 4.68
C THR A 408 12.81 -12.59 5.17
N ALA A 409 11.97 -13.40 5.77
CA ALA A 409 12.33 -14.75 6.19
C ALA A 409 12.61 -15.68 5.00
N ASP A 410 13.46 -16.69 5.21
CA ASP A 410 13.78 -17.67 4.18
C ASP A 410 12.50 -18.36 3.65
N GLY A 411 12.38 -18.44 2.33
CA GLY A 411 11.23 -19.03 1.66
C GLY A 411 10.01 -18.12 1.49
N GLU A 412 10.05 -16.90 2.06
CA GLU A 412 9.01 -15.90 1.89
C GLU A 412 9.36 -14.91 0.77
N LEU A 413 8.35 -14.28 0.18
CA LEU A 413 8.53 -13.26 -0.88
C LEU A 413 8.68 -11.85 -0.32
N ALA A 414 8.01 -11.56 0.80
CA ALA A 414 8.02 -10.27 1.46
C ALA A 414 7.82 -10.45 2.97
N PRO A 415 8.32 -9.51 3.80
CA PRO A 415 8.13 -9.56 5.24
C PRO A 415 6.70 -9.17 5.64
N ASN A 416 6.36 -9.37 6.92
CA ASN A 416 5.08 -8.90 7.46
C ASN A 416 4.98 -7.36 7.37
N PRO A 417 4.04 -6.79 6.60
CA PRO A 417 3.92 -5.35 6.43
C PRO A 417 3.48 -4.59 7.69
N LEU A 418 2.99 -5.30 8.71
CA LEU A 418 2.57 -4.69 9.99
C LEU A 418 3.68 -4.72 11.04
N ASP A 419 4.87 -5.23 10.74
CA ASP A 419 6.00 -5.19 11.65
C ASP A 419 6.63 -3.78 11.72
N PRO A 420 6.56 -3.07 12.86
CA PRO A 420 7.17 -1.75 12.99
C PRO A 420 8.69 -1.74 12.77
N LYS A 421 9.38 -2.86 13.06
CA LYS A 421 10.83 -2.98 12.85
C LYS A 421 11.19 -2.91 11.37
N LEU A 422 10.37 -3.49 10.50
CA LEU A 422 10.56 -3.40 9.05
C LEU A 422 10.64 -1.92 8.62
N HIS A 423 9.64 -1.13 9.00
CA HIS A 423 9.54 0.26 8.57
C HIS A 423 10.67 1.13 9.14
N LEU A 424 11.11 0.83 10.34
CA LEU A 424 12.29 1.48 10.95
C LEU A 424 13.58 1.13 10.18
N THR A 425 13.77 -0.15 9.87
CA THR A 425 14.95 -0.60 9.09
C THR A 425 14.96 0.03 7.70
N VAL A 426 13.82 0.05 7.01
CA VAL A 426 13.70 0.73 5.71
C VAL A 426 14.00 2.22 5.86
N ALA A 427 13.48 2.90 6.90
CA ALA A 427 13.72 4.32 7.13
C ALA A 427 15.21 4.63 7.34
N HIS A 428 15.91 3.85 8.17
CA HIS A 428 17.35 4.02 8.41
C HIS A 428 18.17 3.85 7.13
N ASN A 429 17.88 2.81 6.34
CA ASN A 429 18.60 2.57 5.08
C ASN A 429 18.35 3.69 4.06
N VAL A 430 17.10 4.13 3.92
CA VAL A 430 16.72 5.25 3.03
C VAL A 430 17.37 6.55 3.49
N ALA A 431 17.36 6.86 4.79
CA ALA A 431 18.00 8.05 5.33
C ALA A 431 19.53 8.04 5.11
N ARG A 432 20.18 6.87 5.28
CA ARG A 432 21.61 6.70 4.97
C ARG A 432 21.88 6.99 3.49
N ALA A 433 21.08 6.40 2.62
CA ALA A 433 21.21 6.60 1.16
C ALA A 433 20.96 8.07 0.77
N ALA A 434 20.07 8.78 1.47
CA ALA A 434 19.86 10.22 1.25
C ALA A 434 21.09 11.05 1.60
N LEU A 435 21.80 10.72 2.69
CA LEU A 435 23.07 11.34 3.06
C LEU A 435 24.15 11.06 2.01
N ASP A 436 24.28 9.79 1.60
CA ASP A 436 25.29 9.35 0.64
C ASP A 436 25.06 9.98 -0.76
N SER A 437 23.80 10.10 -1.16
CA SER A 437 23.39 10.75 -2.42
C SER A 437 23.43 12.29 -2.36
N ARG A 438 23.75 12.88 -1.20
CA ARG A 438 23.85 14.33 -0.97
C ARG A 438 22.54 15.10 -1.22
N VAL A 439 21.40 14.44 -1.05
CA VAL A 439 20.08 15.08 -1.13
C VAL A 439 19.52 15.41 0.26
N ALA A 440 20.14 14.92 1.32
CA ALA A 440 19.79 15.22 2.70
C ALA A 440 20.14 16.67 3.05
N GLN A 441 19.19 17.37 3.67
CA GLN A 441 19.35 18.73 4.19
C GLN A 441 19.49 18.77 5.73
N ARG A 442 19.41 17.59 6.39
CA ARG A 442 19.61 17.41 7.82
C ARG A 442 20.71 16.38 8.04
N GLN A 443 21.61 16.67 8.96
CA GLN A 443 22.57 15.69 9.45
C GLN A 443 21.87 14.76 10.44
N LEU A 444 22.15 13.47 10.32
CA LEU A 444 21.66 12.45 11.25
C LEU A 444 22.87 11.82 11.94
N ASP A 445 22.82 11.74 13.25
CA ASP A 445 23.87 11.17 14.08
C ASP A 445 23.75 9.64 14.22
N ASN A 446 24.70 9.03 14.91
CA ASN A 446 24.68 7.59 15.15
C ASN A 446 23.49 7.18 16.02
N ASP A 447 23.07 8.02 16.96
CA ASP A 447 21.94 7.73 17.85
C ASP A 447 20.63 7.54 17.05
N TYR A 448 20.47 8.25 15.92
CA TYR A 448 19.36 8.03 15.02
C TYR A 448 19.36 6.60 14.44
N PHE A 449 20.53 6.13 13.98
CA PHE A 449 20.66 4.83 13.31
C PHE A 449 20.69 3.64 14.29
N GLU A 450 21.01 3.87 15.57
CA GLU A 450 20.98 2.86 16.64
C GLU A 450 19.61 2.73 17.29
N ASN A 451 18.69 3.63 16.98
CA ASN A 451 17.35 3.63 17.55
C ASN A 451 16.56 2.40 17.11
N THR A 452 15.90 1.74 18.07
CA THR A 452 15.12 0.50 17.83
C THR A 452 13.61 0.72 17.74
N THR A 453 13.16 1.96 17.85
CA THR A 453 11.74 2.32 17.80
C THR A 453 11.53 3.55 16.92
N ILE A 454 10.42 3.59 16.21
CA ILE A 454 9.95 4.82 15.57
C ILE A 454 9.56 5.79 16.67
N LYS A 455 10.52 6.58 17.12
CA LYS A 455 10.25 7.69 18.04
C LYS A 455 9.48 8.78 17.32
N GLN A 456 8.91 9.71 18.10
CA GLN A 456 8.51 11.00 17.54
C GLN A 456 9.67 11.56 16.70
N PRO A 457 9.37 12.34 15.63
CA PRO A 457 10.38 12.88 14.74
C PRO A 457 11.57 13.47 15.50
N PRO A 458 12.81 13.33 15.00
CA PRO A 458 13.96 13.97 15.60
C PRO A 458 13.67 15.48 15.71
N ARG A 459 13.68 15.99 16.92
CA ARG A 459 13.47 17.42 17.20
C ARG A 459 14.71 18.23 16.91
#